data_f275171425c5ad24740293742ff96dd7
#
_entry.id   f275171425c5ad24740293742ff96dd7
#
_cell.length_a   1.000
_cell.length_b   1.000
_cell.length_c   1.000
_cell.angle_alpha   90.00
_cell.angle_beta   90.00
_cell.angle_gamma   90.00
#
_symmetry.space_group_name_H-M   'P 1'
#
loop_
_entity.id
_entity.type
_entity.pdbx_description
1 polymer ?
#
loop_
_entity_poly.entity_id
_entity_poly.type
_entity_poly.pdbx_seq_one_letter_code
_entity_poly.pdbx_strand_id
1 'polypeptide(L)'
;MEWQLSHHKIPLGEAESPLAFTAVSIAILWSLWYLWRFYIVPALYPNEPRILPYWIPFIGHTVSFVRCAEHVYRRANAYFPDTEPYSVILMGGTTVIIRDIKDLSSVWRNTSALSYDPFTSRMLMAFGITPHHVRNLYKPDPARLLPDEQTRERSLLSCANPKKLSYMHLQSQWFKTQLLPGEHLNGLLNAYPVFLSRFLDIALLRKGLAGEVTSFKCDGANASMTLPLGRFCRYVLAQSAFRTFFGEELFEIEPEFTRIYQRWEDASWKIFYNFPHFLAPGLQADRKRVIAALAVYLDLPEYKRKNTAWIFGAMNSELTNLGLPAHDRAGLIMMICWAINNNAHYIAFWMFAHILTNPTLKASIESEISACFPSPTSDQGCDMEKLSSACPHLNALWAEALRLYNFSTAVRKAVDDCSVGTKIIHKGDQVFGPVRNFHLAEGVFSSGAADFDYTRFLKNPKIRQAKEYFPFGGGHTLCPGRYFAEREVYLLVAMSLRRFKMEVTSADGGVVESPKVPDIRMDLPSLAAAAPAGDLFVTVRS
;
A
#
# COMPACT_ATOMS: atom_id res chain seq x y z
N MET A 1 -97.99 -14.15 -4.55
CA MET A 1 -97.03 -14.46 -3.49
C MET A 1 -95.86 -15.05 -4.20
N GLU A 2 -95.04 -14.15 -4.78
CA GLU A 2 -93.84 -14.51 -5.59
C GLU A 2 -92.62 -14.39 -4.72
N TRP A 3 -91.86 -15.45 -4.62
CA TRP A 3 -90.61 -15.49 -3.97
C TRP A 3 -89.51 -15.19 -4.99
N GLN A 4 -88.85 -14.02 -4.87
CA GLN A 4 -87.63 -13.69 -5.60
C GLN A 4 -86.41 -14.32 -4.88
N LEU A 5 -85.79 -15.29 -5.53
CA LEU A 5 -84.49 -15.81 -5.15
C LEU A 5 -83.37 -14.84 -5.59
N SER A 6 -82.79 -14.15 -4.65
CA SER A 6 -81.60 -13.31 -4.91
C SER A 6 -80.33 -14.22 -5.04
N HIS A 7 -79.79 -14.30 -6.25
CA HIS A 7 -78.53 -14.89 -6.51
C HIS A 7 -77.39 -13.97 -5.97
N HIS A 8 -76.85 -14.28 -4.79
CA HIS A 8 -75.57 -13.76 -4.41
C HIS A 8 -74.48 -14.38 -5.31
N LYS A 9 -73.91 -13.59 -6.22
CA LYS A 9 -72.68 -13.89 -6.90
C LYS A 9 -71.57 -13.72 -5.86
N ILE A 10 -70.93 -14.79 -5.47
CA ILE A 10 -69.62 -14.80 -4.79
C ILE A 10 -68.64 -14.16 -5.79
N PRO A 11 -67.90 -13.07 -5.44
CA PRO A 11 -66.90 -12.54 -6.32
C PRO A 11 -65.74 -13.58 -6.36
N LEU A 12 -65.61 -14.24 -7.50
CA LEU A 12 -64.40 -15.01 -7.84
C LEU A 12 -63.22 -14.05 -7.78
N GLY A 13 -62.24 -14.42 -6.97
CA GLY A 13 -61.10 -13.63 -6.61
C GLY A 13 -60.46 -12.87 -7.78
N GLU A 14 -60.06 -11.65 -7.49
CA GLU A 14 -59.18 -10.83 -8.33
C GLU A 14 -58.00 -11.70 -8.75
N ALA A 15 -57.79 -11.87 -10.05
CA ALA A 15 -56.64 -12.55 -10.60
C ALA A 15 -55.38 -11.85 -10.06
N GLU A 16 -54.70 -12.49 -9.12
CA GLU A 16 -53.41 -12.00 -8.63
C GLU A 16 -52.57 -11.61 -9.82
N SER A 17 -52.08 -10.38 -9.85
CA SER A 17 -51.33 -9.87 -11.00
C SER A 17 -50.13 -10.78 -11.28
N PRO A 18 -49.82 -11.12 -12.54
CA PRO A 18 -48.64 -11.95 -12.88
C PRO A 18 -47.36 -11.44 -12.24
N LEU A 19 -47.29 -10.15 -11.97
CA LEU A 19 -46.17 -9.50 -11.26
C LEU A 19 -46.10 -9.92 -9.79
N ALA A 20 -47.23 -10.04 -9.09
CA ALA A 20 -47.26 -10.48 -7.69
C ALA A 20 -46.81 -11.95 -7.57
N PHE A 21 -47.32 -12.82 -8.46
CA PHE A 21 -46.89 -14.23 -8.51
C PHE A 21 -45.38 -14.36 -8.79
N THR A 22 -44.86 -13.59 -9.76
CA THR A 22 -43.44 -13.58 -10.08
C THR A 22 -42.57 -13.10 -8.90
N ALA A 23 -43.00 -12.02 -8.23
CA ALA A 23 -42.28 -11.49 -7.05
C ALA A 23 -42.25 -12.50 -5.89
N VAL A 24 -43.38 -13.17 -5.60
CA VAL A 24 -43.45 -14.21 -4.58
C VAL A 24 -42.56 -15.39 -4.93
N SER A 25 -42.57 -15.84 -6.19
CA SER A 25 -41.71 -16.93 -6.66
C SER A 25 -40.21 -16.60 -6.51
N ILE A 26 -39.81 -15.39 -6.88
CA ILE A 26 -38.44 -14.91 -6.70
C ILE A 26 -38.05 -14.87 -5.21
N ALA A 27 -38.94 -14.39 -4.35
CA ALA A 27 -38.70 -14.34 -2.91
C ALA A 27 -38.52 -15.74 -2.29
N ILE A 28 -39.34 -16.70 -2.72
CA ILE A 28 -39.26 -18.11 -2.26
C ILE A 28 -37.92 -18.72 -2.75
N LEU A 29 -37.61 -18.60 -4.03
CA LEU A 29 -36.34 -19.14 -4.59
C LEU A 29 -35.13 -18.52 -3.92
N TRP A 30 -35.15 -17.21 -3.68
CA TRP A 30 -34.11 -16.52 -2.95
C TRP A 30 -33.98 -17.00 -1.51
N SER A 31 -35.08 -17.20 -0.81
CA SER A 31 -35.11 -17.70 0.57
C SER A 31 -34.54 -19.13 0.65
N LEU A 32 -34.96 -20.00 -0.28
CA LEU A 32 -34.43 -21.36 -0.37
C LEU A 32 -32.91 -21.36 -0.66
N TRP A 33 -32.45 -20.53 -1.61
CA TRP A 33 -31.03 -20.35 -1.89
C TRP A 33 -30.27 -19.85 -0.66
N TYR A 34 -30.85 -18.88 0.08
CA TYR A 34 -30.22 -18.31 1.28
C TYR A 34 -30.08 -19.36 2.40
N LEU A 35 -31.15 -20.11 2.68
CA LEU A 35 -31.12 -21.21 3.64
C LEU A 35 -30.11 -22.29 3.24
N TRP A 36 -30.13 -22.70 1.98
CA TRP A 36 -29.18 -23.67 1.45
C TRP A 36 -27.74 -23.20 1.63
N ARG A 37 -27.44 -21.98 1.17
CA ARG A 37 -26.07 -21.47 1.10
C ARG A 37 -25.44 -21.19 2.46
N PHE A 38 -26.21 -20.66 3.40
CA PHE A 38 -25.68 -20.16 4.68
C PHE A 38 -25.97 -21.04 5.88
N TYR A 39 -26.85 -22.01 5.76
CA TYR A 39 -27.18 -22.93 6.88
C TYR A 39 -26.94 -24.39 6.52
N ILE A 40 -27.41 -24.86 5.36
CA ILE A 40 -27.31 -26.28 5.01
C ILE A 40 -25.89 -26.64 4.57
N VAL A 41 -25.31 -25.88 3.61
CA VAL A 41 -23.95 -26.15 3.11
C VAL A 41 -22.91 -26.13 4.22
N PRO A 42 -22.86 -25.14 5.15
CA PRO A 42 -21.90 -25.17 6.27
C PRO A 42 -22.09 -26.35 7.22
N ALA A 43 -23.32 -26.85 7.38
CA ALA A 43 -23.58 -28.03 8.19
C ALA A 43 -23.08 -29.34 7.53
N LEU A 44 -23.19 -29.42 6.20
CA LEU A 44 -22.72 -30.57 5.42
C LEU A 44 -21.19 -30.58 5.24
N TYR A 45 -20.56 -29.41 5.18
CA TYR A 45 -19.13 -29.23 4.93
C TYR A 45 -18.46 -28.39 6.04
N PRO A 46 -18.35 -28.93 7.26
CA PRO A 46 -17.84 -28.19 8.42
C PRO A 46 -16.35 -27.80 8.29
N ASN A 47 -15.61 -28.51 7.45
CA ASN A 47 -14.20 -28.23 7.18
C ASN A 47 -13.98 -27.13 6.13
N GLU A 48 -15.02 -26.59 5.52
CA GLU A 48 -14.91 -25.42 4.65
C GLU A 48 -15.01 -24.12 5.45
N PRO A 49 -14.36 -23.02 5.02
CA PRO A 49 -14.52 -21.72 5.65
C PRO A 49 -15.97 -21.24 5.52
N ARG A 50 -16.60 -20.91 6.66
CA ARG A 50 -17.99 -20.38 6.66
C ARG A 50 -18.06 -19.08 5.89
N ILE A 51 -19.13 -18.91 5.11
CA ILE A 51 -19.33 -17.72 4.28
C ILE A 51 -20.09 -16.66 5.05
N LEU A 52 -19.56 -15.42 5.09
CA LEU A 52 -20.31 -14.29 5.63
C LEU A 52 -21.59 -14.08 4.81
N PRO A 53 -22.77 -14.01 5.43
CA PRO A 53 -24.02 -13.83 4.69
C PRO A 53 -24.07 -12.57 3.85
N TYR A 54 -24.62 -12.68 2.63
CA TYR A 54 -24.82 -11.60 1.67
C TYR A 54 -26.14 -11.74 0.92
N TRP A 55 -26.59 -10.64 0.27
CA TRP A 55 -27.94 -10.56 -0.30
C TRP A 55 -28.00 -10.92 -1.79
N ILE A 56 -27.00 -10.56 -2.57
CA ILE A 56 -27.04 -10.66 -4.03
C ILE A 56 -26.09 -11.76 -4.48
N PRO A 57 -26.61 -12.88 -5.07
CA PRO A 57 -25.78 -13.93 -5.65
C PRO A 57 -24.75 -13.35 -6.63
N PHE A 58 -23.58 -13.98 -6.77
CA PHE A 58 -22.45 -13.59 -7.61
C PHE A 58 -21.77 -12.28 -7.19
N ILE A 59 -22.50 -11.18 -7.01
CA ILE A 59 -21.93 -9.91 -6.56
C ILE A 59 -21.34 -10.07 -5.15
N GLY A 60 -22.05 -10.77 -4.27
CA GLY A 60 -21.58 -11.05 -2.91
C GLY A 60 -21.27 -9.77 -2.14
N HIS A 61 -20.06 -9.68 -1.63
CA HIS A 61 -19.57 -8.54 -0.84
C HIS A 61 -18.84 -7.49 -1.66
N THR A 62 -18.74 -7.64 -3.00
CA THR A 62 -17.89 -6.82 -3.87
C THR A 62 -18.07 -5.32 -3.65
N VAL A 63 -19.31 -4.85 -3.68
CA VAL A 63 -19.60 -3.41 -3.55
C VAL A 63 -19.17 -2.89 -2.18
N SER A 64 -19.53 -3.61 -1.11
CA SER A 64 -19.13 -3.23 0.26
C SER A 64 -17.62 -3.30 0.46
N PHE A 65 -16.96 -4.30 -0.14
CA PHE A 65 -15.52 -4.50 -0.04
C PHE A 65 -14.75 -3.40 -0.78
N VAL A 66 -15.18 -3.02 -1.99
CA VAL A 66 -14.55 -1.92 -2.75
C VAL A 66 -14.75 -0.59 -2.05
N ARG A 67 -15.92 -0.36 -1.44
CA ARG A 67 -16.16 0.86 -0.66
C ARG A 67 -15.31 0.93 0.60
N CYS A 68 -15.32 -0.14 1.40
CA CYS A 68 -14.55 -0.21 2.63
C CYS A 68 -14.39 -1.67 3.08
N ALA A 69 -13.25 -2.28 2.77
CA ALA A 69 -12.94 -3.65 3.18
C ALA A 69 -12.98 -3.82 4.73
N GLU A 70 -12.56 -2.81 5.47
CA GLU A 70 -12.57 -2.79 6.92
C GLU A 70 -13.98 -2.96 7.53
N HIS A 71 -15.00 -2.38 6.90
CA HIS A 71 -16.39 -2.60 7.32
C HIS A 71 -16.82 -4.06 7.14
N VAL A 72 -16.38 -4.69 6.05
CA VAL A 72 -16.65 -6.13 5.83
C VAL A 72 -15.96 -6.97 6.87
N TYR A 73 -14.71 -6.69 7.20
CA TYR A 73 -13.96 -7.40 8.25
C TYR A 73 -14.58 -7.22 9.63
N ARG A 74 -14.93 -6.00 10.03
CA ARG A 74 -15.59 -5.73 11.33
C ARG A 74 -16.95 -6.43 11.44
N ARG A 75 -17.76 -6.39 10.37
CA ARG A 75 -19.04 -7.10 10.31
C ARG A 75 -18.83 -8.62 10.48
N ALA A 76 -17.83 -9.18 9.80
CA ALA A 76 -17.53 -10.60 9.90
C ALA A 76 -17.00 -10.98 11.28
N ASN A 77 -16.15 -10.14 11.89
CA ASN A 77 -15.65 -10.36 13.25
C ASN A 77 -16.77 -10.34 14.30
N ALA A 78 -17.79 -9.49 14.11
CA ALA A 78 -18.98 -9.48 14.95
C ALA A 78 -19.91 -10.69 14.71
N TYR A 79 -19.97 -11.17 13.46
CA TYR A 79 -20.83 -12.29 13.09
C TYR A 79 -20.27 -13.66 13.50
N PHE A 80 -18.95 -13.84 13.40
CA PHE A 80 -18.24 -15.06 13.78
C PHE A 80 -17.45 -14.80 15.07
N PRO A 81 -17.90 -15.34 16.21
CA PRO A 81 -17.26 -15.08 17.51
C PRO A 81 -15.90 -15.79 17.69
N ASP A 82 -15.67 -16.86 16.91
CA ASP A 82 -14.39 -17.60 16.90
C ASP A 82 -13.34 -16.93 16.02
N THR A 83 -12.12 -17.46 16.03
CA THR A 83 -11.00 -16.97 15.20
C THR A 83 -10.75 -17.82 13.95
N GLU A 84 -11.65 -18.76 13.63
CA GLU A 84 -11.52 -19.58 12.42
C GLU A 84 -11.54 -18.74 11.15
N PRO A 85 -10.84 -19.18 10.08
CA PRO A 85 -10.95 -18.56 8.77
C PRO A 85 -12.40 -18.57 8.28
N TYR A 86 -12.81 -17.47 7.63
CA TYR A 86 -14.12 -17.34 6.98
C TYR A 86 -13.97 -16.87 5.54
N SER A 87 -15.02 -17.00 4.75
CA SER A 87 -15.02 -16.59 3.34
C SER A 87 -15.91 -15.39 3.06
N VAL A 88 -15.46 -14.53 2.16
CA VAL A 88 -16.27 -13.51 1.48
C VAL A 88 -16.30 -13.81 -0.01
N ILE A 89 -17.40 -13.46 -0.68
CA ILE A 89 -17.57 -13.64 -2.12
C ILE A 89 -17.34 -12.30 -2.82
N LEU A 90 -16.36 -12.26 -3.73
CA LEU A 90 -16.01 -11.08 -4.51
C LEU A 90 -16.12 -11.42 -6.01
N MET A 91 -17.13 -10.86 -6.70
CA MET A 91 -17.44 -11.14 -8.11
C MET A 91 -17.50 -12.65 -8.41
N GLY A 92 -18.20 -13.41 -7.56
CA GLY A 92 -18.33 -14.86 -7.69
C GLY A 92 -17.13 -15.68 -7.21
N GLY A 93 -15.98 -15.06 -6.98
CA GLY A 93 -14.78 -15.74 -6.47
C GLY A 93 -14.76 -15.79 -4.95
N THR A 94 -14.29 -16.92 -4.39
CA THR A 94 -14.09 -17.09 -2.96
C THR A 94 -12.80 -16.42 -2.50
N THR A 95 -12.91 -15.64 -1.41
CA THR A 95 -11.76 -15.05 -0.73
C THR A 95 -11.82 -15.43 0.74
N VAL A 96 -10.86 -16.22 1.18
CA VAL A 96 -10.74 -16.70 2.56
C VAL A 96 -9.97 -15.68 3.39
N ILE A 97 -10.54 -15.25 4.50
CA ILE A 97 -9.96 -14.27 5.42
C ILE A 97 -9.38 -14.99 6.62
N ILE A 98 -8.09 -14.80 6.84
CA ILE A 98 -7.35 -15.39 7.96
C ILE A 98 -7.42 -14.43 9.15
N ARG A 99 -7.70 -14.99 10.34
CA ARG A 99 -7.91 -14.23 11.58
C ARG A 99 -6.94 -14.60 12.71
N ASP A 100 -6.36 -15.80 12.67
CA ASP A 100 -5.39 -16.26 13.65
C ASP A 100 -3.97 -16.15 13.09
N ILE A 101 -3.02 -15.72 13.94
CA ILE A 101 -1.62 -15.51 13.52
C ILE A 101 -0.89 -16.82 13.25
N LYS A 102 -1.31 -17.93 13.86
CA LYS A 102 -0.74 -19.26 13.58
C LYS A 102 -1.14 -19.70 12.17
N ASP A 103 -2.40 -19.47 11.81
CA ASP A 103 -2.94 -19.76 10.48
C ASP A 103 -2.25 -18.89 9.43
N LEU A 104 -2.10 -17.58 9.66
CA LEU A 104 -1.36 -16.69 8.76
C LEU A 104 0.10 -17.12 8.62
N SER A 105 0.72 -17.56 9.71
CA SER A 105 2.09 -18.09 9.66
C SER A 105 2.18 -19.39 8.83
N SER A 106 1.14 -20.23 8.84
CA SER A 106 1.07 -21.41 7.98
C SER A 106 0.90 -21.03 6.50
N VAL A 107 0.07 -20.04 6.21
CA VAL A 107 -0.08 -19.46 4.86
C VAL A 107 1.26 -18.96 4.30
N TRP A 108 2.06 -18.28 5.12
CA TRP A 108 3.39 -17.81 4.68
C TRP A 108 4.40 -18.92 4.43
N ARG A 109 4.30 -20.05 5.14
CA ARG A 109 5.18 -21.21 4.95
C ARG A 109 4.77 -22.10 3.79
N ASN A 110 3.49 -22.19 3.50
CA ASN A 110 2.96 -23.04 2.42
C ASN A 110 3.07 -22.35 1.06
N THR A 111 4.28 -22.18 0.55
CA THR A 111 4.53 -21.50 -0.73
C THR A 111 4.24 -22.38 -1.94
N SER A 112 4.11 -23.69 -1.76
CA SER A 112 3.79 -24.63 -2.84
C SER A 112 2.33 -24.57 -3.25
N ALA A 113 1.39 -24.53 -2.29
CA ALA A 113 -0.04 -24.47 -2.57
C ALA A 113 -0.59 -23.03 -2.56
N LEU A 114 0.04 -22.11 -1.82
CA LEU A 114 -0.42 -20.71 -1.64
C LEU A 114 0.59 -19.74 -2.24
N SER A 115 0.43 -19.43 -3.53
CA SER A 115 1.36 -18.61 -4.30
C SER A 115 0.99 -17.12 -4.29
N TYR A 116 2.03 -16.28 -4.29
CA TYR A 116 1.92 -14.83 -4.51
C TYR A 116 1.99 -14.44 -6.00
N ASP A 117 2.55 -15.31 -6.84
CA ASP A 117 2.82 -15.05 -8.25
C ASP A 117 1.59 -14.67 -9.08
N PRO A 118 0.39 -15.26 -8.87
CA PRO A 118 -0.80 -14.83 -9.60
C PRO A 118 -1.23 -13.40 -9.30
N PHE A 119 -0.93 -12.90 -8.09
CA PHE A 119 -1.19 -11.50 -7.75
C PHE A 119 -0.17 -10.59 -8.45
N THR A 120 1.12 -10.86 -8.34
CA THR A 120 2.16 -10.04 -8.99
C THR A 120 2.07 -10.08 -10.51
N SER A 121 1.71 -11.21 -11.11
CA SER A 121 1.45 -11.31 -12.56
C SER A 121 0.33 -10.36 -13.01
N ARG A 122 -0.76 -10.28 -12.25
CA ARG A 122 -1.84 -9.30 -12.51
C ARG A 122 -1.35 -7.87 -12.38
N MET A 123 -0.55 -7.59 -11.36
CA MET A 123 0.04 -6.28 -11.16
C MET A 123 0.90 -5.87 -12.36
N LEU A 124 1.81 -6.72 -12.81
CA LEU A 124 2.66 -6.46 -13.97
C LEU A 124 1.83 -6.11 -15.22
N MET A 125 0.78 -6.88 -15.51
CA MET A 125 -0.13 -6.59 -16.62
C MET A 125 -0.87 -5.25 -16.44
N ALA A 126 -1.29 -4.93 -15.21
CA ALA A 126 -1.93 -3.66 -14.87
C ALA A 126 -1.00 -2.45 -15.08
N PHE A 127 0.30 -2.62 -14.88
CA PHE A 127 1.32 -1.63 -15.19
C PHE A 127 1.70 -1.57 -16.68
N GLY A 128 1.10 -2.40 -17.51
CA GLY A 128 1.19 -2.31 -18.97
C GLY A 128 2.16 -3.29 -19.63
N ILE A 129 2.69 -4.26 -18.88
CA ILE A 129 3.59 -5.27 -19.43
C ILE A 129 2.76 -6.29 -20.22
N THR A 130 3.24 -6.62 -21.39
CA THR A 130 2.58 -7.56 -22.31
C THR A 130 2.41 -8.94 -21.67
N PRO A 131 1.22 -9.57 -21.72
CA PRO A 131 0.95 -10.85 -21.06
C PRO A 131 1.91 -11.98 -21.44
N HIS A 132 2.45 -11.97 -22.67
CA HIS A 132 3.45 -12.94 -23.12
C HIS A 132 4.77 -12.76 -22.33
N HIS A 133 5.26 -11.53 -22.20
CA HIS A 133 6.47 -11.24 -21.43
C HIS A 133 6.28 -11.53 -19.95
N VAL A 134 5.14 -11.19 -19.36
CA VAL A 134 4.83 -11.55 -17.95
C VAL A 134 4.98 -13.06 -17.76
N ARG A 135 4.41 -13.90 -18.65
CA ARG A 135 4.56 -15.36 -18.53
C ARG A 135 6.02 -15.82 -18.63
N ASN A 136 6.82 -15.19 -19.48
CA ASN A 136 8.25 -15.52 -19.63
C ASN A 136 9.06 -15.19 -18.38
N LEU A 137 8.74 -14.09 -17.68
CA LEU A 137 9.41 -13.69 -16.44
C LEU A 137 9.25 -14.71 -15.30
N TYR A 138 8.21 -15.54 -15.33
CA TYR A 138 7.98 -16.61 -14.35
C TYR A 138 8.51 -17.99 -14.78
N LYS A 139 9.02 -18.14 -16.00
CA LYS A 139 9.61 -19.41 -16.42
C LYS A 139 10.89 -19.69 -15.63
N PRO A 140 11.09 -20.94 -15.17
CA PRO A 140 12.35 -21.35 -14.57
C PRO A 140 13.46 -21.36 -15.62
N ASP A 141 14.71 -21.26 -15.17
CA ASP A 141 15.91 -21.30 -16.03
C ASP A 141 15.86 -20.24 -17.16
N PRO A 142 15.71 -18.93 -16.82
CA PRO A 142 15.57 -17.88 -17.82
C PRO A 142 16.81 -17.71 -18.70
N ALA A 143 17.97 -18.26 -18.28
CA ALA A 143 19.19 -18.28 -19.09
C ALA A 143 19.02 -18.97 -20.44
N ARG A 144 18.06 -19.90 -20.56
CA ARG A 144 17.72 -20.54 -21.84
C ARG A 144 17.10 -19.59 -22.86
N LEU A 145 16.57 -18.47 -22.41
CA LEU A 145 15.97 -17.46 -23.27
C LEU A 145 17.00 -16.43 -23.77
N LEU A 146 18.24 -16.49 -23.28
CA LEU A 146 19.31 -15.58 -23.68
C LEU A 146 19.80 -15.93 -25.11
N PRO A 147 20.11 -14.88 -25.92
CA PRO A 147 20.33 -15.05 -27.36
C PRO A 147 21.62 -15.84 -27.72
N ASP A 148 22.68 -15.70 -26.93
CA ASP A 148 24.00 -16.23 -27.23
C ASP A 148 24.80 -16.57 -25.95
N GLU A 149 25.94 -17.28 -26.14
CA GLU A 149 26.82 -17.68 -25.04
C GLU A 149 27.49 -16.50 -24.35
N GLN A 150 27.93 -15.49 -25.09
CA GLN A 150 28.58 -14.31 -24.54
C GLN A 150 27.65 -13.55 -23.59
N THR A 151 26.36 -13.44 -23.95
CA THR A 151 25.33 -12.86 -23.07
C THR A 151 25.11 -13.73 -21.85
N ARG A 152 25.09 -15.07 -21.99
CA ARG A 152 24.95 -15.98 -20.85
C ARG A 152 26.08 -15.86 -19.84
N GLU A 153 27.31 -15.75 -20.29
CA GLU A 153 28.50 -15.63 -19.42
C GLU A 153 28.48 -14.37 -18.53
N ARG A 154 27.83 -13.30 -18.97
CA ARG A 154 27.78 -12.00 -18.27
C ARG A 154 26.47 -11.80 -17.49
N SER A 155 25.44 -12.55 -17.80
CA SER A 155 24.10 -12.38 -17.25
C SER A 155 23.99 -12.91 -15.82
N LEU A 156 23.37 -12.12 -14.93
CA LEU A 156 23.00 -12.54 -13.59
C LEU A 156 21.98 -13.71 -13.61
N LEU A 157 21.24 -13.87 -14.70
CA LEU A 157 20.30 -14.97 -14.89
C LEU A 157 20.99 -16.32 -15.05
N SER A 158 22.26 -16.30 -15.45
CA SER A 158 23.10 -17.51 -15.58
C SER A 158 24.07 -17.64 -14.41
N CYS A 159 24.96 -16.67 -14.23
CA CYS A 159 26.11 -16.80 -13.32
C CYS A 159 25.70 -16.72 -11.84
N ALA A 160 24.66 -15.98 -11.51
CA ALA A 160 24.15 -15.84 -10.14
C ALA A 160 22.90 -16.68 -9.85
N ASN A 161 22.58 -17.68 -10.72
CA ASN A 161 21.35 -18.45 -10.63
C ASN A 161 21.57 -19.99 -10.64
N PRO A 162 22.33 -20.54 -9.69
CA PRO A 162 22.60 -21.99 -9.68
C PRO A 162 21.32 -22.84 -9.50
N LYS A 163 20.27 -22.28 -8.91
CA LYS A 163 18.99 -22.95 -8.69
C LYS A 163 18.02 -22.81 -9.87
N LYS A 164 18.43 -22.17 -10.95
CA LYS A 164 17.59 -21.92 -12.14
C LYS A 164 16.24 -21.27 -11.82
N LEU A 165 16.24 -20.35 -10.87
CA LEU A 165 15.05 -19.58 -10.48
C LEU A 165 14.59 -18.70 -11.65
N SER A 166 13.30 -18.42 -11.71
CA SER A 166 12.75 -17.48 -12.68
C SER A 166 13.26 -16.05 -12.44
N TYR A 167 13.16 -15.17 -13.45
CA TYR A 167 13.50 -13.76 -13.32
C TYR A 167 12.82 -13.11 -12.10
N MET A 168 11.51 -13.34 -11.91
CA MET A 168 10.75 -12.75 -10.80
C MET A 168 11.25 -13.21 -9.43
N HIS A 169 11.71 -14.45 -9.29
CA HIS A 169 12.30 -14.94 -8.05
C HIS A 169 13.70 -14.37 -7.81
N LEU A 170 14.52 -14.22 -8.86
CA LEU A 170 15.81 -13.57 -8.77
C LEU A 170 15.69 -12.07 -8.45
N GLN A 171 14.76 -11.38 -9.09
CA GLN A 171 14.46 -9.97 -8.79
C GLN A 171 14.18 -9.76 -7.29
N SER A 172 13.47 -10.69 -6.65
CA SER A 172 13.24 -10.60 -5.21
C SER A 172 14.52 -10.70 -4.38
N GLN A 173 15.54 -11.43 -4.86
CA GLN A 173 16.87 -11.47 -4.24
C GLN A 173 17.65 -10.17 -4.49
N TRP A 174 17.55 -9.60 -5.71
CA TRP A 174 18.19 -8.31 -6.03
C TRP A 174 17.63 -7.16 -5.20
N PHE A 175 16.31 -7.18 -4.90
CA PHE A 175 15.75 -6.24 -3.93
C PHE A 175 16.39 -6.37 -2.55
N LYS A 176 16.65 -7.59 -2.09
CA LYS A 176 17.36 -7.80 -0.82
C LYS A 176 18.80 -7.28 -0.88
N THR A 177 19.51 -7.53 -1.99
CA THR A 177 20.86 -6.99 -2.21
C THR A 177 20.88 -5.47 -2.17
N GLN A 178 19.89 -4.80 -2.80
CA GLN A 178 19.82 -3.33 -2.84
C GLN A 178 19.40 -2.72 -1.50
N LEU A 179 18.46 -3.34 -0.76
CA LEU A 179 17.67 -2.66 0.27
C LEU A 179 17.87 -3.23 1.69
N LEU A 180 18.56 -4.34 1.85
CA LEU A 180 19.04 -4.78 3.18
C LEU A 180 20.34 -4.07 3.55
N PRO A 181 20.67 -3.99 4.86
CA PRO A 181 21.93 -3.39 5.31
C PRO A 181 23.14 -3.92 4.55
N GLY A 182 23.90 -3.03 3.93
CA GLY A 182 25.04 -3.31 3.07
C GLY A 182 25.39 -2.14 2.16
N GLU A 183 26.38 -2.32 1.29
CA GLU A 183 26.95 -1.28 0.45
C GLU A 183 25.90 -0.54 -0.41
N HIS A 184 25.02 -1.27 -1.08
CA HIS A 184 24.01 -0.67 -1.97
C HIS A 184 22.97 0.15 -1.21
N LEU A 185 22.53 -0.29 -0.02
CA LEU A 185 21.64 0.52 0.82
C LEU A 185 22.39 1.76 1.34
N ASN A 186 23.62 1.60 1.78
CA ASN A 186 24.43 2.72 2.27
C ASN A 186 24.65 3.77 1.17
N GLY A 187 24.86 3.35 -0.08
CA GLY A 187 24.92 4.26 -1.23
C GLY A 187 23.67 5.12 -1.37
N LEU A 188 22.47 4.53 -1.25
CA LEU A 188 21.20 5.27 -1.26
C LEU A 188 21.08 6.21 -0.07
N LEU A 189 21.43 5.73 1.14
CA LEU A 189 21.32 6.51 2.38
C LEU A 189 22.33 7.67 2.44
N ASN A 190 23.44 7.59 1.73
CA ASN A 190 24.38 8.71 1.59
C ASN A 190 23.87 9.78 0.60
N ALA A 191 23.19 9.37 -0.47
CA ALA A 191 22.66 10.29 -1.46
C ALA A 191 21.34 10.97 -1.03
N TYR A 192 20.48 10.23 -0.33
CA TYR A 192 19.12 10.67 0.02
C TYR A 192 19.06 11.99 0.81
N PRO A 193 19.88 12.21 1.89
CA PRO A 193 19.84 13.46 2.66
C PRO A 193 20.17 14.70 1.85
N VAL A 194 20.98 14.56 0.80
CA VAL A 194 21.36 15.67 -0.09
C VAL A 194 20.14 16.16 -0.87
N PHE A 195 19.39 15.23 -1.47
CA PHE A 195 18.14 15.56 -2.17
C PHE A 195 17.05 16.03 -1.21
N LEU A 196 16.94 15.38 -0.04
CA LEU A 196 15.97 15.78 0.98
C LEU A 196 16.20 17.22 1.43
N SER A 197 17.45 17.59 1.76
CA SER A 197 17.82 18.96 2.14
C SER A 197 17.47 19.97 1.06
N ARG A 198 17.72 19.63 -0.20
CA ARG A 198 17.37 20.47 -1.35
C ARG A 198 15.86 20.72 -1.44
N PHE A 199 15.02 19.67 -1.30
CA PHE A 199 13.56 19.80 -1.42
C PHE A 199 12.87 20.33 -0.17
N LEU A 200 13.59 20.53 0.91
CA LEU A 200 13.15 21.28 2.09
C LEU A 200 13.44 22.79 1.95
N ASP A 201 13.95 23.27 0.81
CA ASP A 201 14.08 24.70 0.55
C ASP A 201 12.71 25.35 0.29
N ILE A 202 12.43 26.48 0.97
CA ILE A 202 11.13 27.17 0.90
C ILE A 202 10.78 27.64 -0.53
N ALA A 203 11.77 28.09 -1.31
CA ALA A 203 11.51 28.53 -2.68
C ALA A 203 11.16 27.35 -3.57
N LEU A 204 11.84 26.22 -3.41
CA LEU A 204 11.53 24.97 -4.14
C LEU A 204 10.19 24.37 -3.69
N LEU A 205 9.87 24.39 -2.39
CA LEU A 205 8.56 23.98 -1.89
C LEU A 205 7.44 24.82 -2.49
N ARG A 206 7.60 26.16 -2.51
CA ARG A 206 6.62 27.06 -3.12
C ARG A 206 6.44 26.79 -4.61
N LYS A 207 7.52 26.56 -5.35
CA LYS A 207 7.47 26.25 -6.78
C LYS A 207 6.82 24.88 -7.02
N GLY A 208 7.23 23.87 -6.27
CA GLY A 208 6.77 22.49 -6.47
C GLY A 208 5.34 22.24 -6.02
N LEU A 209 4.87 23.02 -5.04
CA LEU A 209 3.51 22.97 -4.51
C LEU A 209 2.66 24.18 -4.97
N ALA A 210 3.03 24.79 -6.11
CA ALA A 210 2.27 25.89 -6.69
C ALA A 210 0.80 25.48 -6.91
N GLY A 211 -0.14 26.25 -6.34
CA GLY A 211 -1.56 25.94 -6.31
C GLY A 211 -2.05 25.19 -5.05
N GLU A 212 -1.14 24.63 -4.26
CA GLU A 212 -1.45 24.01 -2.95
C GLU A 212 -1.10 24.95 -1.77
N VAL A 213 -0.14 25.87 -1.99
CA VAL A 213 0.24 26.90 -1.01
C VAL A 213 -0.88 27.92 -0.91
N THR A 214 -1.46 28.05 0.27
CA THR A 214 -2.62 28.94 0.51
C THR A 214 -2.22 30.33 1.03
N SER A 215 -1.05 30.46 1.67
CA SER A 215 -0.49 31.73 2.10
C SER A 215 1.02 31.72 1.99
N PHE A 216 1.60 32.82 1.54
CA PHE A 216 3.05 33.04 1.51
C PHE A 216 3.38 34.47 1.92
N LYS A 217 4.28 34.61 2.89
CA LYS A 217 4.83 35.89 3.34
C LYS A 217 6.35 35.80 3.33
N CYS A 218 7.01 36.83 2.89
CA CYS A 218 8.47 36.93 2.90
C CYS A 218 8.85 38.32 3.43
N ASP A 219 9.57 38.34 4.53
CA ASP A 219 10.06 39.57 5.15
C ASP A 219 11.58 39.41 5.37
N GLY A 220 12.34 39.92 4.45
CA GLY A 220 13.82 39.78 4.42
C GLY A 220 14.24 38.31 4.34
N ALA A 221 15.00 37.85 5.33
CA ALA A 221 15.47 36.46 5.42
C ALA A 221 14.41 35.49 5.98
N ASN A 222 13.30 36.00 6.54
CA ASN A 222 12.26 35.18 7.14
C ASN A 222 11.15 34.92 6.11
N ALA A 223 10.97 33.67 5.74
CA ALA A 223 9.87 33.24 4.88
C ALA A 223 8.87 32.37 5.66
N SER A 224 7.59 32.61 5.43
CA SER A 224 6.49 31.87 6.01
C SER A 224 5.53 31.39 4.93
N MET A 225 5.15 30.13 4.98
CA MET A 225 4.29 29.50 4.00
C MET A 225 3.29 28.57 4.66
N THR A 226 2.02 28.68 4.28
CA THR A 226 0.95 27.77 4.70
C THR A 226 0.61 26.79 3.58
N LEU A 227 0.57 25.50 3.90
CA LEU A 227 0.36 24.44 2.92
C LEU A 227 -0.26 23.18 3.58
N PRO A 228 -0.89 22.29 2.79
CA PRO A 228 -1.37 21.00 3.28
C PRO A 228 -0.21 20.06 3.62
N LEU A 229 -0.22 19.51 4.82
CA LEU A 229 0.84 18.64 5.35
C LEU A 229 1.02 17.36 4.52
N GLY A 230 -0.08 16.75 4.07
CA GLY A 230 -0.02 15.54 3.22
C GLY A 230 0.64 15.83 1.89
N ARG A 231 0.37 17.00 1.28
CA ARG A 231 1.03 17.44 0.04
C ARG A 231 2.51 17.70 0.26
N PHE A 232 2.86 18.33 1.39
CA PHE A 232 4.26 18.51 1.78
C PHE A 232 5.01 17.19 1.90
N CYS A 233 4.52 16.24 2.70
CA CYS A 233 5.16 14.95 2.87
C CYS A 233 5.34 14.22 1.54
N ARG A 234 4.28 14.17 0.74
CA ARG A 234 4.27 13.47 -0.55
C ARG A 234 5.24 14.09 -1.56
N TYR A 235 5.25 15.42 -1.67
CA TYR A 235 6.14 16.12 -2.58
C TYR A 235 7.61 15.90 -2.22
N VAL A 236 7.97 16.16 -0.96
CA VAL A 236 9.37 16.08 -0.52
C VAL A 236 9.91 14.66 -0.61
N LEU A 237 9.16 13.66 -0.14
CA LEU A 237 9.58 12.26 -0.20
C LEU A 237 9.73 11.78 -1.65
N ALA A 238 8.73 12.03 -2.51
CA ALA A 238 8.77 11.56 -3.89
C ALA A 238 9.90 12.22 -4.70
N GLN A 239 10.12 13.54 -4.54
CA GLN A 239 11.21 14.23 -5.22
C GLN A 239 12.57 13.70 -4.79
N SER A 240 12.75 13.44 -3.48
CA SER A 240 14.00 12.95 -2.93
C SER A 240 14.24 11.48 -3.32
N ALA A 241 13.23 10.62 -3.21
CA ALA A 241 13.34 9.21 -3.55
C ALA A 241 13.62 9.01 -5.05
N PHE A 242 12.87 9.65 -5.94
CA PHE A 242 13.10 9.49 -7.38
C PHE A 242 14.52 9.91 -7.78
N ARG A 243 15.05 11.02 -7.24
CA ARG A 243 16.42 11.43 -7.55
C ARG A 243 17.48 10.52 -6.92
N THR A 244 17.21 9.99 -5.74
CA THR A 244 18.09 9.01 -5.12
C THR A 244 18.20 7.73 -5.95
N PHE A 245 17.09 7.29 -6.55
CA PHE A 245 17.06 6.04 -7.30
C PHE A 245 17.41 6.19 -8.79
N PHE A 246 17.13 7.35 -9.42
CA PHE A 246 17.28 7.57 -10.86
C PHE A 246 18.23 8.69 -11.26
N GLY A 247 18.71 9.50 -10.31
CA GLY A 247 19.49 10.70 -10.63
C GLY A 247 18.63 11.84 -11.18
N GLU A 248 19.30 12.88 -11.71
CA GLU A 248 18.64 14.05 -12.33
C GLU A 248 18.22 13.78 -13.77
N GLU A 249 18.83 12.81 -14.41
CA GLU A 249 18.66 12.51 -15.84
C GLU A 249 17.21 12.18 -16.21
N LEU A 250 16.47 11.54 -15.29
CA LEU A 250 15.05 11.27 -15.49
C LEU A 250 14.23 12.58 -15.58
N PHE A 251 14.66 13.61 -14.86
CA PHE A 251 14.00 14.93 -14.83
C PHE A 251 14.44 15.86 -15.96
N GLU A 252 15.56 15.55 -16.60
CA GLU A 252 15.93 16.18 -17.87
C GLU A 252 15.04 15.68 -19.01
N ILE A 253 14.64 14.41 -18.97
CA ILE A 253 13.72 13.80 -19.94
C ILE A 253 12.28 14.28 -19.71
N GLU A 254 11.81 14.24 -18.46
CA GLU A 254 10.46 14.64 -18.08
C GLU A 254 10.49 15.50 -16.79
N PRO A 255 10.60 16.83 -16.92
CA PRO A 255 10.65 17.73 -15.76
C PRO A 255 9.46 17.61 -14.81
N GLU A 256 8.29 17.24 -15.33
CA GLU A 256 7.05 17.08 -14.59
C GLU A 256 6.82 15.63 -14.09
N PHE A 257 7.84 14.77 -14.16
CA PHE A 257 7.72 13.33 -13.87
C PHE A 257 7.01 13.06 -12.54
N THR A 258 7.46 13.67 -11.45
CA THR A 258 6.86 13.46 -10.12
C THR A 258 5.39 13.87 -10.10
N ARG A 259 5.04 15.00 -10.70
CA ARG A 259 3.65 15.51 -10.71
C ARG A 259 2.71 14.61 -11.52
N ILE A 260 3.17 14.13 -12.67
CA ILE A 260 2.40 13.21 -13.52
C ILE A 260 2.22 11.88 -12.81
N TYR A 261 3.31 11.38 -12.21
CA TYR A 261 3.28 10.16 -11.41
C TYR A 261 2.29 10.26 -10.24
N GLN A 262 2.30 11.36 -9.49
CA GLN A 262 1.38 11.57 -8.36
C GLN A 262 -0.09 11.64 -8.78
N ARG A 263 -0.41 12.30 -9.91
CA ARG A 263 -1.79 12.27 -10.45
C ARG A 263 -2.23 10.88 -10.85
N TRP A 264 -1.34 10.11 -11.48
CA TRP A 264 -1.59 8.70 -11.79
C TRP A 264 -1.81 7.89 -10.52
N GLU A 265 -0.97 8.06 -9.51
CA GLU A 265 -1.02 7.35 -8.24
C GLU A 265 -2.34 7.57 -7.50
N ASP A 266 -2.87 8.79 -7.45
CA ASP A 266 -4.16 9.14 -6.84
C ASP A 266 -5.34 8.29 -7.40
N ALA A 267 -5.25 7.91 -8.66
CA ALA A 267 -6.27 7.12 -9.34
C ALA A 267 -5.89 5.63 -9.53
N SER A 268 -4.68 5.22 -9.11
CA SER A 268 -4.11 3.88 -9.38
C SER A 268 -4.94 2.74 -8.80
N TRP A 269 -5.66 2.96 -7.68
CA TRP A 269 -6.57 1.96 -7.10
C TRP A 269 -7.57 1.42 -8.13
N LYS A 270 -7.98 2.22 -9.13
CA LYS A 270 -8.87 1.79 -10.22
C LYS A 270 -8.28 0.65 -11.04
N ILE A 271 -6.96 0.65 -11.22
CA ILE A 271 -6.25 -0.42 -11.94
C ILE A 271 -6.29 -1.72 -11.14
N PHE A 272 -6.02 -1.64 -9.82
CA PHE A 272 -5.96 -2.80 -8.94
C PHE A 272 -7.33 -3.46 -8.73
N TYR A 273 -8.41 -2.69 -8.85
CA TYR A 273 -9.79 -3.17 -8.76
C TYR A 273 -10.43 -3.44 -10.13
N ASN A 274 -9.62 -3.54 -11.21
CA ASN A 274 -10.08 -3.80 -12.59
C ASN A 274 -11.19 -2.84 -13.06
N PHE A 275 -11.08 -1.56 -12.70
CA PHE A 275 -12.02 -0.54 -13.15
C PHE A 275 -11.94 -0.38 -14.68
N PRO A 276 -13.07 -0.26 -15.39
CA PRO A 276 -13.07 -0.17 -16.85
C PRO A 276 -12.21 1.01 -17.34
N HIS A 277 -11.25 0.73 -18.22
CA HIS A 277 -10.26 1.71 -18.67
C HIS A 277 -10.88 2.94 -19.35
N PHE A 278 -12.00 2.75 -20.06
CA PHE A 278 -12.70 3.85 -20.74
C PHE A 278 -13.34 4.86 -19.78
N LEU A 279 -13.57 4.47 -18.51
CA LEU A 279 -14.08 5.36 -17.47
C LEU A 279 -12.96 6.11 -16.72
N ALA A 280 -11.70 5.94 -17.11
CA ALA A 280 -10.54 6.59 -16.48
C ALA A 280 -9.50 7.04 -17.52
N PRO A 281 -9.87 7.88 -18.53
CA PRO A 281 -8.95 8.25 -19.62
C PRO A 281 -7.72 9.02 -19.13
N GLY A 282 -7.86 9.90 -18.15
CA GLY A 282 -6.75 10.65 -17.56
C GLY A 282 -5.71 9.74 -16.89
N LEU A 283 -6.16 8.72 -16.17
CA LEU A 283 -5.28 7.71 -15.57
C LEU A 283 -4.44 6.99 -16.63
N GLN A 284 -5.05 6.65 -17.78
CA GLN A 284 -4.35 5.97 -18.87
C GLN A 284 -3.34 6.91 -19.56
N ALA A 285 -3.68 8.19 -19.72
CA ALA A 285 -2.78 9.19 -20.29
C ALA A 285 -1.55 9.42 -19.40
N ASP A 286 -1.76 9.62 -18.10
CA ASP A 286 -0.66 9.80 -17.15
C ASP A 286 0.23 8.54 -17.07
N ARG A 287 -0.36 7.32 -17.03
CA ARG A 287 0.40 6.07 -17.09
C ARG A 287 1.28 5.98 -18.34
N LYS A 288 0.72 6.27 -19.51
CA LYS A 288 1.47 6.23 -20.78
C LYS A 288 2.64 7.22 -20.74
N ARG A 289 2.44 8.41 -20.20
CA ARG A 289 3.48 9.44 -20.12
C ARG A 289 4.62 9.03 -19.17
N VAL A 290 4.29 8.49 -17.98
CA VAL A 290 5.29 7.96 -17.05
C VAL A 290 6.09 6.81 -17.68
N ILE A 291 5.42 5.86 -18.33
CA ILE A 291 6.08 4.73 -19.00
C ILE A 291 6.97 5.23 -20.14
N ALA A 292 6.52 6.21 -20.93
CA ALA A 292 7.32 6.77 -22.02
C ALA A 292 8.61 7.44 -21.50
N ALA A 293 8.52 8.24 -20.44
CA ALA A 293 9.69 8.86 -19.82
C ALA A 293 10.69 7.83 -19.28
N LEU A 294 10.18 6.80 -18.58
CA LEU A 294 11.02 5.70 -18.10
C LEU A 294 11.65 4.89 -19.24
N ALA A 295 10.92 4.65 -20.35
CA ALA A 295 11.45 3.92 -21.50
C ALA A 295 12.63 4.69 -22.15
N VAL A 296 12.48 5.98 -22.35
CA VAL A 296 13.58 6.85 -22.84
C VAL A 296 14.77 6.84 -21.87
N TYR A 297 14.50 6.95 -20.57
CA TYR A 297 15.54 6.89 -19.55
C TYR A 297 16.31 5.56 -19.57
N LEU A 298 15.61 4.43 -19.66
CA LEU A 298 16.22 3.09 -19.65
C LEU A 298 17.06 2.80 -20.91
N ASP A 299 16.75 3.48 -22.04
CA ASP A 299 17.50 3.36 -23.28
C ASP A 299 18.73 4.30 -23.33
N LEU A 300 18.88 5.21 -22.35
CA LEU A 300 20.12 6.00 -22.25
C LEU A 300 21.33 5.08 -22.02
N PRO A 301 22.49 5.38 -22.60
CA PRO A 301 23.73 4.70 -22.29
C PRO A 301 24.05 4.74 -20.77
N GLU A 302 24.68 3.71 -20.25
CA GLU A 302 25.00 3.60 -18.82
C GLU A 302 25.79 4.80 -18.28
N TYR A 303 26.77 5.32 -19.08
CA TYR A 303 27.56 6.49 -18.69
C TYR A 303 26.75 7.77 -18.49
N LYS A 304 25.54 7.84 -19.06
CA LYS A 304 24.55 8.91 -18.85
C LYS A 304 23.60 8.65 -17.67
N ARG A 305 23.65 7.49 -17.07
CA ARG A 305 22.80 7.07 -15.94
C ARG A 305 23.66 6.74 -14.69
N LYS A 306 24.70 7.55 -14.43
CA LYS A 306 25.72 7.29 -13.40
C LYS A 306 25.16 7.18 -11.99
N ASN A 307 24.06 7.91 -11.70
CA ASN A 307 23.43 7.97 -10.38
C ASN A 307 22.23 7.01 -10.25
N THR A 308 22.04 6.10 -11.19
CA THR A 308 20.99 5.07 -11.11
C THR A 308 21.31 4.07 -10.02
N ALA A 309 20.35 3.75 -9.15
CA ALA A 309 20.49 2.68 -8.18
C ALA A 309 20.84 1.35 -8.87
N TRP A 310 21.77 0.59 -8.29
CA TRP A 310 22.29 -0.67 -8.86
C TRP A 310 21.18 -1.59 -9.37
N ILE A 311 20.11 -1.75 -8.60
CA ILE A 311 19.01 -2.65 -8.96
C ILE A 311 18.37 -2.30 -10.31
N PHE A 312 18.19 -1.02 -10.63
CA PHE A 312 17.56 -0.61 -11.89
C PHE A 312 18.50 -0.82 -13.08
N GLY A 313 19.80 -0.63 -12.88
CA GLY A 313 20.81 -0.98 -13.88
C GLY A 313 20.82 -2.48 -14.18
N ALA A 314 20.90 -3.31 -13.13
CA ALA A 314 20.88 -4.76 -13.23
C ALA A 314 19.58 -5.26 -13.89
N MET A 315 18.43 -4.78 -13.43
CA MET A 315 17.12 -5.17 -14.01
C MET A 315 16.99 -4.78 -15.47
N ASN A 316 17.37 -3.56 -15.83
CA ASN A 316 17.31 -3.09 -17.21
C ASN A 316 18.19 -3.92 -18.14
N SER A 317 19.42 -4.25 -17.71
CA SER A 317 20.33 -5.10 -18.45
C SER A 317 19.72 -6.49 -18.70
N GLU A 318 19.23 -7.14 -17.64
CA GLU A 318 18.71 -8.51 -17.76
C GLU A 318 17.39 -8.58 -18.54
N LEU A 319 16.51 -7.59 -18.41
CA LEU A 319 15.28 -7.51 -19.18
C LEU A 319 15.57 -7.23 -20.67
N THR A 320 16.62 -6.46 -20.96
CA THR A 320 17.10 -6.25 -22.35
C THR A 320 17.66 -7.55 -22.92
N ASN A 321 18.46 -8.28 -22.16
CA ASN A 321 19.00 -9.59 -22.55
C ASN A 321 17.89 -10.62 -22.84
N LEU A 322 16.77 -10.55 -22.11
CA LEU A 322 15.57 -11.36 -22.33
C LEU A 322 14.71 -10.88 -23.52
N GLY A 323 15.11 -9.82 -24.21
CA GLY A 323 14.41 -9.29 -25.38
C GLY A 323 13.13 -8.50 -25.07
N LEU A 324 12.97 -7.98 -23.86
CA LEU A 324 11.81 -7.14 -23.54
C LEU A 324 11.95 -5.76 -24.18
N PRO A 325 10.90 -5.26 -24.87
CA PRO A 325 10.90 -3.91 -25.43
C PRO A 325 10.96 -2.86 -24.30
N ALA A 326 11.45 -1.67 -24.63
CA ALA A 326 11.59 -0.56 -23.66
C ALA A 326 10.31 -0.25 -22.90
N HIS A 327 9.15 -0.32 -23.54
CA HIS A 327 7.84 -0.14 -22.92
C HIS A 327 7.59 -1.13 -21.77
N ASP A 328 7.84 -2.43 -21.98
CA ASP A 328 7.57 -3.47 -20.98
C ASP A 328 8.59 -3.38 -19.83
N ARG A 329 9.86 -3.05 -20.12
CA ARG A 329 10.88 -2.76 -19.12
C ARG A 329 10.47 -1.57 -18.24
N ALA A 330 10.02 -0.49 -18.86
CA ALA A 330 9.52 0.70 -18.17
C ALA A 330 8.27 0.43 -17.33
N GLY A 331 7.35 -0.43 -17.80
CA GLY A 331 6.18 -0.84 -17.02
C GLY A 331 6.56 -1.55 -15.72
N LEU A 332 7.57 -2.43 -15.77
CA LEU A 332 8.08 -3.11 -14.58
C LEU A 332 8.74 -2.12 -13.61
N ILE A 333 9.56 -1.20 -14.12
CA ILE A 333 10.18 -0.14 -13.30
C ILE A 333 9.12 0.79 -12.69
N MET A 334 8.06 1.14 -13.43
CA MET A 334 6.95 1.94 -12.91
C MET A 334 6.25 1.26 -11.72
N MET A 335 6.08 -0.08 -11.77
CA MET A 335 5.55 -0.82 -10.61
C MET A 335 6.46 -0.68 -9.39
N ILE A 336 7.77 -0.64 -9.57
CA ILE A 336 8.73 -0.43 -8.47
C ILE A 336 8.68 1.02 -7.98
N CYS A 337 8.55 2.00 -8.86
CA CYS A 337 8.31 3.39 -8.47
C CYS A 337 7.08 3.51 -7.56
N TRP A 338 6.02 2.77 -7.88
CA TRP A 338 4.84 2.72 -7.04
C TRP A 338 5.12 2.07 -5.68
N ALA A 339 5.86 0.97 -5.61
CA ALA A 339 6.22 0.33 -4.35
C ALA A 339 7.08 1.23 -3.44
N ILE A 340 7.96 2.05 -4.02
CA ILE A 340 8.83 2.98 -3.28
C ILE A 340 8.01 4.14 -2.68
N ASN A 341 7.06 4.72 -3.43
CA ASN A 341 6.47 6.00 -3.06
C ASN A 341 5.09 5.91 -2.39
N ASN A 342 4.36 4.80 -2.54
CA ASN A 342 2.93 4.74 -2.20
C ASN A 342 2.62 4.79 -0.68
N ASN A 343 3.57 4.50 0.20
CA ASN A 343 3.29 4.28 1.61
C ASN A 343 3.96 5.28 2.56
N ALA A 344 5.22 5.61 2.31
CA ALA A 344 6.04 6.37 3.24
C ALA A 344 5.47 7.76 3.55
N HIS A 345 4.90 8.44 2.57
CA HIS A 345 4.33 9.77 2.75
C HIS A 345 3.09 9.79 3.65
N TYR A 346 2.26 8.72 3.66
CA TYR A 346 1.15 8.61 4.59
C TYR A 346 1.63 8.38 6.02
N ILE A 347 2.62 7.53 6.21
CA ILE A 347 3.19 7.31 7.55
C ILE A 347 3.86 8.59 8.06
N ALA A 348 4.61 9.30 7.20
CA ALA A 348 5.18 10.60 7.54
C ALA A 348 4.10 11.63 7.93
N PHE A 349 3.01 11.68 7.17
CA PHE A 349 1.86 12.54 7.51
C PHE A 349 1.33 12.24 8.91
N TRP A 350 1.07 10.97 9.24
CA TRP A 350 0.55 10.58 10.54
C TRP A 350 1.52 10.90 11.67
N MET A 351 2.81 10.69 11.46
CA MET A 351 3.82 11.07 12.45
C MET A 351 3.82 12.58 12.70
N PHE A 352 3.85 13.39 11.65
CA PHE A 352 3.75 14.87 11.81
C PHE A 352 2.44 15.30 12.43
N ALA A 353 1.32 14.71 12.03
CA ALA A 353 0.02 15.05 12.61
C ALA A 353 0.02 14.87 14.13
N HIS A 354 0.57 13.75 14.63
CA HIS A 354 0.67 13.53 16.07
C HIS A 354 1.74 14.39 16.75
N ILE A 355 2.86 14.68 16.11
CA ILE A 355 3.88 15.59 16.65
C ILE A 355 3.32 17.00 16.80
N LEU A 356 2.68 17.51 15.75
CA LEU A 356 2.27 18.92 15.70
C LEU A 356 1.01 19.20 16.52
N THR A 357 0.20 18.18 16.83
CA THR A 357 -0.99 18.30 17.69
C THR A 357 -0.70 17.96 19.15
N ASN A 358 0.52 17.49 19.48
CA ASN A 358 0.92 17.14 20.85
C ASN A 358 2.22 17.86 21.23
N PRO A 359 2.16 19.00 21.95
CA PRO A 359 3.33 19.79 22.32
C PRO A 359 4.38 19.02 23.14
N THR A 360 3.94 18.12 24.04
CA THR A 360 4.85 17.33 24.88
C THR A 360 5.62 16.32 24.01
N LEU A 361 4.95 15.62 23.12
CA LEU A 361 5.59 14.69 22.18
C LEU A 361 6.56 15.44 21.25
N LYS A 362 6.13 16.61 20.74
CA LYS A 362 6.97 17.46 19.89
C LYS A 362 8.26 17.84 20.60
N ALA A 363 8.18 18.37 21.83
CA ALA A 363 9.37 18.76 22.60
C ALA A 363 10.31 17.58 22.90
N SER A 364 9.76 16.41 23.21
CA SER A 364 10.56 15.20 23.42
C SER A 364 11.31 14.79 22.15
N ILE A 365 10.64 14.77 21.00
CA ILE A 365 11.25 14.41 19.71
C ILE A 365 12.28 15.46 19.28
N GLU A 366 11.98 16.75 19.40
CA GLU A 366 12.93 17.82 19.08
C GLU A 366 14.21 17.73 19.92
N SER A 367 14.09 17.38 21.21
CA SER A 367 15.24 17.11 22.08
C SER A 367 16.07 15.92 21.62
N GLU A 368 15.41 14.80 21.28
CA GLU A 368 16.09 13.58 20.82
C GLU A 368 16.84 13.79 19.49
N ILE A 369 16.16 14.35 18.51
CA ILE A 369 16.76 14.57 17.18
C ILE A 369 17.91 15.59 17.23
N SER A 370 17.86 16.55 18.15
CA SER A 370 18.93 17.55 18.28
C SER A 370 20.30 16.92 18.53
N ALA A 371 20.36 15.82 19.27
CA ALA A 371 21.59 15.09 19.56
C ALA A 371 22.14 14.30 18.34
N CYS A 372 21.34 14.14 17.30
CA CYS A 372 21.72 13.40 16.08
C CYS A 372 22.41 14.30 15.03
N PHE A 373 22.52 15.60 15.26
CA PHE A 373 23.17 16.55 14.37
C PHE A 373 24.46 17.09 14.97
N PRO A 374 25.52 17.32 14.13
CA PRO A 374 26.82 17.78 14.63
C PRO A 374 26.80 19.23 15.16
N SER A 375 25.82 20.03 14.75
CA SER A 375 25.67 21.43 15.17
C SER A 375 24.20 21.77 15.46
N PRO A 376 23.93 22.61 16.47
CA PRO A 376 22.58 23.09 16.76
C PRO A 376 21.92 23.87 15.62
N THR A 377 22.69 24.46 14.73
CA THR A 377 22.20 25.31 13.63
C THR A 377 22.22 24.64 12.26
N SER A 378 22.82 23.44 12.14
CA SER A 378 22.87 22.69 10.88
C SER A 378 21.80 21.60 10.84
N ASP A 379 21.17 21.42 9.69
CA ASP A 379 20.34 20.27 9.34
C ASP A 379 21.07 19.24 8.48
N GLN A 380 22.37 19.47 8.26
CA GLN A 380 23.25 18.58 7.53
C GLN A 380 24.08 17.70 8.48
N GLY A 381 24.53 16.56 7.97
CA GLY A 381 25.37 15.64 8.73
C GLY A 381 24.62 14.87 9.81
N CYS A 382 23.32 14.59 9.61
CA CYS A 382 22.55 13.78 10.52
C CYS A 382 23.18 12.39 10.71
N ASP A 383 23.44 12.01 11.96
CA ASP A 383 23.84 10.65 12.32
C ASP A 383 22.63 9.73 12.25
N MET A 384 22.52 9.02 11.14
CA MET A 384 21.38 8.11 10.82
C MET A 384 21.29 6.94 11.80
N GLU A 385 22.40 6.50 12.35
CA GLU A 385 22.43 5.39 13.30
C GLU A 385 21.90 5.84 14.66
N LYS A 386 22.33 7.01 15.13
CA LYS A 386 21.75 7.63 16.32
C LYS A 386 20.26 7.93 16.16
N LEU A 387 19.86 8.45 15.02
CA LEU A 387 18.45 8.77 14.76
C LEU A 387 17.56 7.53 14.89
N SER A 388 18.05 6.35 14.52
CA SER A 388 17.31 5.10 14.65
C SER A 388 17.45 4.41 16.00
N SER A 389 18.58 4.57 16.70
CA SER A 389 18.87 3.82 17.93
C SER A 389 18.65 4.64 19.20
N ALA A 390 18.84 5.96 19.15
CA ALA A 390 18.88 6.83 20.32
C ALA A 390 17.67 7.77 20.48
N CYS A 391 16.63 7.63 19.63
CA CYS A 391 15.42 8.45 19.67
C CYS A 391 14.18 7.63 20.07
N PRO A 392 13.98 7.32 21.36
CA PRO A 392 12.94 6.42 21.82
C PRO A 392 11.50 6.91 21.52
N HIS A 393 11.22 8.22 21.62
CA HIS A 393 9.89 8.76 21.29
C HIS A 393 9.63 8.72 19.78
N LEU A 394 10.61 9.07 18.96
CA LEU A 394 10.51 8.97 17.50
C LEU A 394 10.28 7.50 17.08
N ASN A 395 11.02 6.59 17.67
CA ASN A 395 10.90 5.15 17.43
C ASN A 395 9.52 4.59 17.86
N ALA A 396 9.02 5.02 19.01
CA ALA A 396 7.71 4.60 19.52
C ALA A 396 6.58 5.14 18.64
N LEU A 397 6.67 6.40 18.23
CA LEU A 397 5.74 7.06 17.31
C LEU A 397 5.68 6.31 15.96
N TRP A 398 6.83 6.00 15.37
CA TRP A 398 6.91 5.21 14.12
C TRP A 398 6.22 3.86 14.25
N ALA A 399 6.52 3.13 15.33
CA ALA A 399 5.94 1.82 15.54
C ALA A 399 4.41 1.88 15.71
N GLU A 400 3.89 2.87 16.44
CA GLU A 400 2.45 3.06 16.61
C GLU A 400 1.78 3.53 15.32
N ALA A 401 2.42 4.42 14.55
CA ALA A 401 1.91 4.84 13.24
C ALA A 401 1.81 3.64 12.28
N LEU A 402 2.84 2.80 12.22
CA LEU A 402 2.81 1.57 11.43
C LEU A 402 1.77 0.55 11.92
N ARG A 403 1.49 0.50 13.22
CA ARG A 403 0.48 -0.39 13.78
C ARG A 403 -0.93 0.07 13.38
N LEU A 404 -1.24 1.33 13.62
CA LEU A 404 -2.61 1.85 13.53
C LEU A 404 -3.02 2.20 12.11
N TYR A 405 -2.08 2.75 11.31
CA TYR A 405 -2.37 3.27 9.96
C TYR A 405 -1.99 2.31 8.84
N ASN A 406 -1.66 1.06 9.13
CA ASN A 406 -1.39 0.04 8.13
C ASN A 406 -2.66 -0.75 7.78
N PHE A 407 -3.12 -0.61 6.55
CA PHE A 407 -4.28 -1.30 5.98
C PHE A 407 -3.88 -2.32 4.92
N SER A 408 -2.60 -2.69 4.87
CA SER A 408 -2.14 -3.71 3.92
C SER A 408 -2.77 -5.07 4.23
N THR A 409 -2.79 -5.91 3.20
CA THR A 409 -3.33 -7.27 3.29
C THR A 409 -2.28 -8.24 2.74
N ALA A 410 -1.94 -9.27 3.52
CA ALA A 410 -1.17 -10.39 3.01
C ALA A 410 -2.04 -11.18 2.03
N VAL A 411 -1.64 -11.24 0.76
CA VAL A 411 -2.43 -11.86 -0.31
C VAL A 411 -1.75 -13.12 -0.79
N ARG A 412 -2.52 -14.20 -0.97
CA ARG A 412 -2.11 -15.43 -1.68
C ARG A 412 -3.24 -15.91 -2.57
N LYS A 413 -2.90 -16.75 -3.53
CA LYS A 413 -3.88 -17.53 -4.30
C LYS A 413 -3.55 -19.01 -4.14
N ALA A 414 -4.56 -19.80 -3.85
CA ALA A 414 -4.43 -21.26 -3.84
C ALA A 414 -4.23 -21.74 -5.29
N VAL A 415 -3.06 -22.33 -5.55
CA VAL A 415 -2.71 -22.95 -6.83
C VAL A 415 -2.93 -24.46 -6.77
N ASP A 416 -3.12 -24.98 -5.58
CA ASP A 416 -3.53 -26.35 -5.29
C ASP A 416 -4.38 -26.36 -4.01
N ASP A 417 -5.13 -27.46 -3.77
CA ASP A 417 -5.92 -27.63 -2.56
C ASP A 417 -4.99 -27.77 -1.35
N CYS A 418 -5.35 -27.13 -0.25
CA CYS A 418 -4.57 -27.19 0.99
C CYS A 418 -5.42 -26.91 2.22
N SER A 419 -4.84 -27.10 3.41
CA SER A 419 -5.50 -26.78 4.67
C SER A 419 -4.81 -25.60 5.35
N VAL A 420 -5.62 -24.73 5.96
CA VAL A 420 -5.17 -23.65 6.84
C VAL A 420 -5.97 -23.74 8.14
N GLY A 421 -5.29 -24.01 9.25
CA GLY A 421 -5.94 -24.39 10.50
C GLY A 421 -6.79 -25.66 10.30
N THR A 422 -8.06 -25.59 10.63
CA THR A 422 -9.05 -26.67 10.47
C THR A 422 -9.78 -26.61 9.12
N LYS A 423 -9.52 -25.62 8.28
CA LYS A 423 -10.30 -25.33 7.08
C LYS A 423 -9.57 -25.73 5.81
N ILE A 424 -10.32 -26.25 4.83
CA ILE A 424 -9.85 -26.60 3.49
C ILE A 424 -9.95 -25.36 2.59
N ILE A 425 -8.87 -25.06 1.90
CA ILE A 425 -8.78 -23.99 0.91
C ILE A 425 -8.68 -24.65 -0.45
N HIS A 426 -9.58 -24.33 -1.36
CA HIS A 426 -9.62 -24.93 -2.67
C HIS A 426 -8.78 -24.18 -3.69
N LYS A 427 -8.25 -24.91 -4.65
CA LYS A 427 -7.55 -24.35 -5.80
C LYS A 427 -8.40 -23.27 -6.48
N GLY A 428 -7.82 -22.09 -6.64
CA GLY A 428 -8.50 -20.92 -7.21
C GLY A 428 -8.95 -19.89 -6.16
N ASP A 429 -9.10 -20.27 -4.90
CA ASP A 429 -9.46 -19.36 -3.81
C ASP A 429 -8.36 -18.31 -3.60
N GLN A 430 -8.78 -17.11 -3.23
CA GLN A 430 -7.88 -16.10 -2.70
C GLN A 430 -7.79 -16.25 -1.17
N VAL A 431 -6.63 -15.98 -0.61
CA VAL A 431 -6.39 -16.02 0.84
C VAL A 431 -5.84 -14.68 1.27
N PHE A 432 -6.56 -14.00 2.17
CA PHE A 432 -6.22 -12.67 2.66
C PHE A 432 -5.96 -12.71 4.17
N GLY A 433 -4.84 -12.10 4.58
CA GLY A 433 -4.52 -11.80 5.98
C GLY A 433 -4.49 -10.28 6.17
N PRO A 434 -5.60 -9.62 6.54
CA PRO A 434 -5.63 -8.18 6.77
C PRO A 434 -4.75 -7.82 7.96
N VAL A 435 -3.69 -7.05 7.75
CA VAL A 435 -2.69 -6.70 8.78
C VAL A 435 -3.35 -6.00 9.97
N ARG A 436 -4.28 -5.11 9.73
CA ARG A 436 -4.95 -4.34 10.76
C ARG A 436 -5.72 -5.23 11.76
N ASN A 437 -6.32 -6.34 11.32
CA ASN A 437 -7.03 -7.26 12.24
C ASN A 437 -6.08 -7.78 13.33
N PHE A 438 -4.83 -8.02 13.01
CA PHE A 438 -3.81 -8.48 13.95
C PHE A 438 -3.24 -7.33 14.78
N HIS A 439 -3.02 -6.17 14.15
CA HIS A 439 -2.50 -4.98 14.81
C HIS A 439 -3.48 -4.37 15.82
N LEU A 440 -4.77 -4.70 15.76
CA LEU A 440 -5.78 -4.29 16.74
C LEU A 440 -6.10 -5.36 17.78
N ALA A 441 -5.30 -6.43 17.89
CA ALA A 441 -5.50 -7.49 18.87
C ALA A 441 -5.27 -6.98 20.29
N GLU A 442 -6.33 -6.82 21.09
CA GLU A 442 -6.25 -6.30 22.45
C GLU A 442 -5.43 -7.20 23.39
N GLY A 443 -5.38 -8.50 23.14
CA GLY A 443 -4.53 -9.43 23.89
C GLY A 443 -3.02 -9.15 23.77
N VAL A 444 -2.61 -8.40 22.74
CA VAL A 444 -1.21 -8.01 22.48
C VAL A 444 -0.99 -6.53 22.75
N PHE A 445 -1.89 -5.68 22.24
CA PHE A 445 -1.74 -4.22 22.25
C PHE A 445 -2.55 -3.54 23.37
N SER A 446 -3.07 -4.29 24.32
CA SER A 446 -3.91 -3.87 25.46
C SER A 446 -5.29 -3.31 25.06
N SER A 447 -6.13 -3.06 26.05
CA SER A 447 -7.43 -2.39 25.87
C SER A 447 -7.24 -1.02 25.20
N GLY A 448 -8.11 -0.67 24.27
CA GLY A 448 -7.95 0.53 23.44
C GLY A 448 -6.93 0.37 22.31
N ALA A 449 -6.71 -0.87 21.82
CA ALA A 449 -5.84 -1.13 20.67
C ALA A 449 -6.29 -0.37 19.40
N ALA A 450 -7.55 0.04 19.30
CA ALA A 450 -8.05 0.87 18.20
C ALA A 450 -7.62 2.34 18.29
N ASP A 451 -7.18 2.79 19.47
CA ASP A 451 -6.76 4.16 19.71
C ASP A 451 -5.26 4.34 19.52
N PHE A 452 -4.87 5.54 19.11
CA PHE A 452 -3.46 5.90 19.02
C PHE A 452 -2.85 6.09 20.40
N ASP A 453 -1.81 5.33 20.71
CA ASP A 453 -1.01 5.50 21.93
C ASP A 453 0.44 5.05 21.70
N TYR A 454 1.30 5.99 21.28
CA TYR A 454 2.72 5.70 21.08
C TYR A 454 3.43 5.23 22.36
N THR A 455 2.90 5.60 23.54
CA THR A 455 3.51 5.25 24.82
C THR A 455 3.53 3.74 25.08
N ARG A 456 2.65 2.97 24.42
CA ARG A 456 2.67 1.50 24.51
C ARG A 456 4.01 0.90 24.04
N PHE A 457 4.58 1.45 22.97
CA PHE A 457 5.90 1.03 22.48
C PHE A 457 7.06 1.65 23.26
N LEU A 458 6.84 2.77 23.91
CA LEU A 458 7.81 3.40 24.81
C LEU A 458 7.93 2.60 26.12
N LYS A 459 6.78 2.22 26.72
CA LYS A 459 6.71 1.44 27.96
C LYS A 459 7.15 0.00 27.77
N ASN A 460 6.84 -0.60 26.61
CA ASN A 460 7.18 -1.98 26.29
C ASN A 460 7.67 -2.13 24.83
N PRO A 461 8.94 -1.84 24.55
CA PRO A 461 9.51 -1.97 23.21
C PRO A 461 9.45 -3.41 22.64
N LYS A 462 9.33 -4.43 23.51
CA LYS A 462 9.25 -5.84 23.12
C LYS A 462 7.97 -6.18 22.34
N ILE A 463 6.92 -5.35 22.43
CA ILE A 463 5.70 -5.52 21.61
C ILE A 463 6.01 -5.56 20.11
N ARG A 464 7.08 -4.88 19.65
CA ARG A 464 7.54 -4.96 18.26
C ARG A 464 7.95 -6.37 17.82
N GLN A 465 8.22 -7.28 18.76
CA GLN A 465 8.61 -8.67 18.50
C GLN A 465 7.40 -9.63 18.55
N ALA A 466 6.21 -9.13 18.90
CA ALA A 466 4.99 -9.92 18.88
C ALA A 466 4.72 -10.40 17.45
N LYS A 467 4.22 -11.62 17.32
CA LYS A 467 3.90 -12.21 16.01
C LYS A 467 2.78 -11.45 15.28
N GLU A 468 1.91 -10.84 16.04
CA GLU A 468 0.81 -10.00 15.57
C GLU A 468 1.29 -8.63 15.05
N TYR A 469 2.53 -8.21 15.35
CA TYR A 469 3.11 -6.96 14.85
C TYR A 469 4.00 -7.24 13.62
N PHE A 470 3.44 -7.09 12.42
CA PHE A 470 4.13 -7.33 11.15
C PHE A 470 3.81 -6.26 10.10
N PRO A 471 4.14 -4.99 10.37
CA PRO A 471 3.74 -3.85 9.51
C PRO A 471 4.31 -3.92 8.09
N PHE A 472 5.34 -4.72 7.88
CA PHE A 472 5.99 -4.93 6.58
C PHE A 472 5.65 -6.30 5.95
N GLY A 473 4.59 -6.95 6.43
CA GLY A 473 4.22 -8.29 5.97
C GLY A 473 5.12 -9.38 6.55
N GLY A 474 5.15 -10.56 5.89
CA GLY A 474 5.89 -11.71 6.42
C GLY A 474 6.25 -12.75 5.36
N GLY A 475 6.99 -13.76 5.83
CA GLY A 475 7.48 -14.85 4.99
C GLY A 475 8.41 -14.35 3.87
N HIS A 476 8.34 -14.98 2.71
CA HIS A 476 9.16 -14.61 1.55
C HIS A 476 8.76 -13.28 0.90
N THR A 477 7.58 -12.73 1.26
CA THR A 477 7.07 -11.44 0.79
C THR A 477 7.29 -10.30 1.79
N LEU A 478 8.13 -10.50 2.80
CA LEU A 478 8.55 -9.44 3.72
C LEU A 478 9.16 -8.27 2.94
N CYS A 479 8.69 -7.05 3.20
CA CYS A 479 9.12 -5.84 2.50
C CYS A 479 10.66 -5.66 2.60
N PRO A 480 11.39 -5.68 1.48
CA PRO A 480 12.83 -5.46 1.49
C PRO A 480 13.18 -3.99 1.79
N GLY A 481 12.29 -3.05 1.42
CA GLY A 481 12.49 -1.60 1.57
C GLY A 481 12.28 -1.04 2.98
N ARG A 482 11.97 -1.88 3.98
CA ARG A 482 11.64 -1.42 5.34
C ARG A 482 12.73 -0.56 6.00
N TYR A 483 14.00 -0.85 5.72
CA TYR A 483 15.13 -0.08 6.26
C TYR A 483 15.26 1.28 5.59
N PHE A 484 15.06 1.34 4.28
CA PHE A 484 15.08 2.61 3.56
C PHE A 484 13.87 3.47 3.98
N ALA A 485 12.66 2.88 4.05
CA ALA A 485 11.43 3.57 4.44
C ALA A 485 11.50 4.19 5.85
N GLU A 486 12.09 3.47 6.81
CA GLU A 486 12.33 4.03 8.14
C GLU A 486 13.24 5.26 8.09
N ARG A 487 14.37 5.15 7.36
CA ARG A 487 15.36 6.22 7.27
C ARG A 487 14.84 7.46 6.54
N GLU A 488 14.13 7.28 5.43
CA GLU A 488 13.58 8.41 4.67
C GLU A 488 12.53 9.20 5.48
N VAL A 489 11.66 8.50 6.22
CA VAL A 489 10.64 9.15 7.04
C VAL A 489 11.27 9.81 8.27
N TYR A 490 12.21 9.15 8.93
CA TYR A 490 12.92 9.73 10.09
C TYR A 490 13.69 10.99 9.71
N LEU A 491 14.42 10.95 8.58
CA LEU A 491 15.11 12.12 8.06
C LEU A 491 14.16 13.26 7.72
N LEU A 492 13.03 12.95 7.05
CA LEU A 492 12.05 13.98 6.74
C LEU A 492 11.55 14.67 8.02
N VAL A 493 11.19 13.89 9.04
CA VAL A 493 10.73 14.45 10.34
C VAL A 493 11.85 15.26 10.99
N ALA A 494 13.05 14.68 11.11
CA ALA A 494 14.17 15.32 11.81
C ALA A 494 14.60 16.62 11.12
N MET A 495 14.85 16.58 9.81
CA MET A 495 15.31 17.75 9.07
C MET A 495 14.25 18.85 8.96
N SER A 496 12.97 18.48 8.84
CA SER A 496 11.88 19.46 8.79
C SER A 496 11.72 20.19 10.12
N LEU A 497 11.71 19.48 11.26
CA LEU A 497 11.61 20.10 12.60
C LEU A 497 12.85 20.94 12.96
N ARG A 498 14.00 20.61 12.39
CA ARG A 498 15.24 21.39 12.54
C ARG A 498 15.23 22.66 11.72
N ARG A 499 14.76 22.56 10.47
CA ARG A 499 14.82 23.66 9.50
C ARG A 499 13.68 24.66 9.70
N PHE A 500 12.51 24.16 10.09
CA PHE A 500 11.28 24.95 10.13
C PHE A 500 10.67 24.98 11.52
N LYS A 501 10.20 26.15 11.91
CA LYS A 501 9.16 26.25 12.92
C LYS A 501 7.84 25.86 12.26
N MET A 502 7.31 24.69 12.62
CA MET A 502 6.06 24.14 12.07
C MET A 502 4.93 24.25 13.07
N GLU A 503 3.80 24.82 12.65
CA GLU A 503 2.60 25.01 13.46
C GLU A 503 1.36 24.63 12.65
N VAL A 504 0.38 23.96 13.29
CA VAL A 504 -0.93 23.69 12.67
C VAL A 504 -1.72 24.98 12.63
N THR A 505 -2.25 25.30 11.46
CA THR A 505 -3.02 26.53 11.21
C THR A 505 -4.27 26.21 10.40
N SER A 506 -5.18 27.15 10.30
CA SER A 506 -6.24 27.10 9.29
C SER A 506 -5.65 27.31 7.87
N ALA A 507 -6.44 27.05 6.83
CA ALA A 507 -5.98 27.17 5.44
C ALA A 507 -5.51 28.60 5.08
N ASP A 508 -6.04 29.63 5.73
CA ASP A 508 -5.63 31.03 5.56
C ASP A 508 -4.42 31.43 6.44
N GLY A 509 -3.88 30.48 7.22
CA GLY A 509 -2.74 30.69 8.12
C GLY A 509 -3.12 31.22 9.50
N GLY A 510 -4.41 31.22 9.86
CA GLY A 510 -4.92 31.60 11.17
C GLY A 510 -4.54 30.58 12.27
N VAL A 511 -4.55 31.03 13.52
CA VAL A 511 -4.25 30.18 14.69
C VAL A 511 -5.38 29.17 14.90
N VAL A 512 -5.03 27.91 15.15
CA VAL A 512 -5.95 26.85 15.59
C VAL A 512 -5.65 26.54 17.06
N GLU A 513 -6.56 26.88 17.96
CA GLU A 513 -6.34 26.75 19.42
C GLU A 513 -6.18 25.27 19.86
N SER A 514 -6.94 24.37 19.28
CA SER A 514 -6.93 22.94 19.64
C SER A 514 -6.87 22.07 18.37
N PRO A 515 -5.70 21.95 17.75
CA PRO A 515 -5.56 21.14 16.55
C PRO A 515 -5.76 19.65 16.86
N LYS A 516 -6.50 18.97 15.98
CA LYS A 516 -6.78 17.54 16.12
C LYS A 516 -6.18 16.77 14.96
N VAL A 517 -5.73 15.56 15.24
CA VAL A 517 -5.36 14.60 14.19
C VAL A 517 -6.61 14.25 13.39
N PRO A 518 -6.59 14.28 12.06
CA PRO A 518 -7.74 13.93 11.25
C PRO A 518 -8.09 12.44 11.36
N ASP A 519 -9.34 12.11 11.03
CA ASP A 519 -9.78 10.73 10.95
C ASP A 519 -9.11 9.97 9.79
N ILE A 520 -9.12 8.64 9.89
CA ILE A 520 -8.67 7.77 8.79
C ILE A 520 -9.72 7.79 7.68
N ARG A 521 -9.28 7.92 6.45
CA ARG A 521 -10.15 7.84 5.28
C ARG A 521 -10.61 6.41 5.03
N MET A 522 -11.92 6.19 5.08
CA MET A 522 -12.54 4.86 4.99
C MET A 522 -13.39 4.66 3.72
N ASP A 523 -13.56 5.69 2.89
CA ASP A 523 -14.44 5.71 1.72
C ASP A 523 -13.77 5.30 0.40
N LEU A 524 -12.47 5.05 0.43
CA LEU A 524 -11.72 4.54 -0.71
C LEU A 524 -10.94 3.28 -0.33
N PRO A 525 -10.71 2.39 -1.30
CA PRO A 525 -9.86 1.23 -1.07
C PRO A 525 -8.45 1.68 -0.69
N SER A 526 -7.99 1.30 0.50
CA SER A 526 -6.60 1.44 0.85
C SER A 526 -5.79 0.30 0.24
N LEU A 527 -4.65 0.64 -0.37
CA LEU A 527 -3.75 -0.36 -0.94
C LEU A 527 -2.66 -0.78 0.05
N ALA A 528 -2.38 0.08 1.04
CA ALA A 528 -1.40 -0.21 2.10
C ALA A 528 -1.54 0.77 3.28
N ALA A 529 -0.72 1.84 3.38
CA ALA A 529 -0.88 2.85 4.42
C ALA A 529 -2.16 3.68 4.22
N ALA A 530 -2.87 3.95 5.32
CA ALA A 530 -4.13 4.67 5.29
C ALA A 530 -3.93 6.15 4.99
N ALA A 531 -4.73 6.68 4.08
CA ALA A 531 -4.84 8.12 3.85
C ALA A 531 -5.67 8.80 4.96
N PRO A 532 -5.42 10.07 5.29
CA PRO A 532 -6.30 10.85 6.15
C PRO A 532 -7.62 11.21 5.42
N ALA A 533 -8.71 11.35 6.18
CA ALA A 533 -10.00 11.80 5.66
C ALA A 533 -10.01 13.29 5.28
N GLY A 534 -9.09 14.07 5.86
CA GLY A 534 -8.82 15.46 5.54
C GLY A 534 -7.34 15.78 5.75
N ASP A 535 -6.87 16.88 5.17
CA ASP A 535 -5.48 17.31 5.37
C ASP A 535 -5.37 18.29 6.55
N LEU A 536 -4.19 18.36 7.16
CA LEU A 536 -3.82 19.40 8.10
C LEU A 536 -3.11 20.52 7.35
N PHE A 537 -3.53 21.76 7.56
CA PHE A 537 -2.74 22.88 7.10
C PHE A 537 -1.66 23.22 8.13
N VAL A 538 -0.46 23.43 7.64
CA VAL A 538 0.69 23.78 8.46
C VAL A 538 1.35 25.03 7.92
N THR A 539 1.68 25.95 8.83
CA THR A 539 2.56 27.08 8.51
C THR A 539 3.99 26.69 8.84
N VAL A 540 4.85 26.73 7.84
CA VAL A 540 6.30 26.53 7.98
C VAL A 540 6.99 27.89 7.91
N ARG A 541 7.92 28.15 8.85
CA ARG A 541 8.74 29.37 8.90
C ARG A 541 10.20 28.98 8.97
N SER A 542 11.02 29.60 8.10
CA SER A 542 12.48 29.45 8.13
C SER A 542 13.11 30.25 9.26
#